data_e5d22bcb5c9b72616af9c1247bbc89dc
#
_entry.id   e5d22bcb5c9b72616af9c1247bbc89dc
#
_cell.length_a   1.000
_cell.length_b   1.000
_cell.length_c   1.000
_cell.angle_alpha   90.00
_cell.angle_beta   90.00
_cell.angle_gamma   90.00
#
_symmetry.space_group_name_H-M   'P 1'
#
loop_
_entity.id
_entity.type
_entity.pdbx_description
1 polymer ?
#
loop_
_entity_poly.entity_id
_entity_poly.type
_entity_poly.pdbx_seq_one_letter_code
_entity_poly.pdbx_strand_id
1 'polypeptide(L)'
;MKNTYQKILAIILLLSVLLGAFSTASFASEKDSLKKEGNTWYYMQDGEKDSSYTGLVKYYDTWYYVKDGVLDWSYTGLTKYYGTWYYVENGILNWNYSGLTKYYGTWYYVENGILNWDYTGLTKYYDTWYYVEKGVLNWDYTGLTKYYDTWYYVENGVLNWNYTGLTKYYDTWYYVEKGILNWDYTGLTKYYDTWYYVWKGVLDWSAETLTDYYGTWYYVYGGILRWDTNTLIKYCDNWYVVSGGVVDFGYNGAYVYGDTLNAIDGGVWNKNYNGPIYYDGNAYTLTNGTLYSYYLHPQAVNHNAPYLIAVDRTNNCITVYAKDNSGKFTVPDRAFVCSVGTDGLTPVGVFNTPAKYRWKELKGNVHGQYSTRIVGKVLFHSVPYSKQDNSTLLYRSYNKLGSAASHGCVRLTTADAKWIYDCCPLGTTVMIYDSWGGTVLPKPSAVKISASDGRRGWDPTDPDPANPWRR
;
A
#
# COMPACT_ATOMS: atom_id res chain seq x y z
N MET A 1 26.01 -10.73 -39.23
CA MET A 1 26.00 -10.57 -40.71
C MET A 1 25.57 -11.83 -41.48
N LYS A 2 25.67 -13.05 -40.99
CA LYS A 2 25.18 -14.25 -41.72
C LYS A 2 23.65 -14.48 -41.71
N ASN A 3 22.93 -13.98 -40.70
CA ASN A 3 21.46 -14.19 -40.57
C ASN A 3 20.61 -13.21 -41.41
N THR A 4 21.18 -12.08 -41.82
CA THR A 4 20.46 -11.10 -42.65
C THR A 4 20.44 -11.49 -44.13
N TYR A 5 21.50 -12.16 -44.61
CA TYR A 5 21.57 -12.65 -45.99
C TYR A 5 20.65 -13.82 -46.27
N GLN A 6 20.41 -14.68 -45.29
CA GLN A 6 19.46 -15.82 -45.46
C GLN A 6 17.99 -15.36 -45.47
N LYS A 7 17.63 -14.28 -44.77
CA LYS A 7 16.27 -13.72 -44.81
C LYS A 7 16.00 -12.96 -46.12
N ILE A 8 17.02 -12.31 -46.68
CA ILE A 8 16.90 -11.61 -47.98
C ILE A 8 16.83 -12.63 -49.11
N LEU A 9 17.58 -13.74 -49.07
CA LEU A 9 17.50 -14.82 -50.06
C LEU A 9 16.13 -15.55 -50.02
N ALA A 10 15.53 -15.74 -48.84
CA ALA A 10 14.20 -16.34 -48.68
C ALA A 10 13.09 -15.44 -49.28
N ILE A 11 13.21 -14.13 -49.11
CA ILE A 11 12.24 -13.14 -49.68
C ILE A 11 12.37 -13.07 -51.22
N ILE A 12 13.57 -13.18 -51.75
CA ILE A 12 13.79 -13.19 -53.21
C ILE A 12 13.34 -14.50 -53.83
N LEU A 13 13.48 -15.65 -53.14
CA LEU A 13 12.92 -16.94 -53.63
C LEU A 13 11.39 -17.01 -53.53
N LEU A 14 10.76 -16.38 -52.51
CA LEU A 14 9.30 -16.29 -52.44
C LEU A 14 8.74 -15.37 -53.55
N LEU A 15 9.40 -14.28 -53.87
CA LEU A 15 9.01 -13.42 -55.00
C LEU A 15 9.21 -14.08 -56.35
N SER A 16 10.18 -14.98 -56.54
CA SER A 16 10.38 -15.72 -57.80
C SER A 16 9.40 -16.88 -57.98
N VAL A 17 8.87 -17.47 -56.88
CA VAL A 17 7.82 -18.50 -56.95
C VAL A 17 6.44 -17.89 -57.20
N LEU A 18 6.21 -16.66 -56.74
CA LEU A 18 4.97 -15.91 -57.07
C LEU A 18 4.94 -15.39 -58.51
N LEU A 19 6.10 -15.15 -59.11
CA LEU A 19 6.19 -14.79 -60.55
C LEU A 19 6.17 -15.98 -61.51
N GLY A 20 6.37 -17.20 -61.00
CA GLY A 20 6.32 -18.44 -61.80
C GLY A 20 4.94 -19.10 -61.90
N ALA A 21 3.95 -18.70 -61.10
CA ALA A 21 2.60 -19.25 -61.10
C ALA A 21 1.61 -18.46 -62.00
N PHE A 22 2.10 -17.46 -62.68
CA PHE A 22 1.29 -16.67 -63.66
C PHE A 22 1.43 -17.12 -65.10
N SER A 23 1.80 -18.35 -65.35
CA SER A 23 1.78 -18.85 -66.75
C SER A 23 0.71 -19.92 -66.91
N THR A 24 -0.35 -19.54 -67.55
CA THR A 24 -1.52 -20.21 -68.15
C THR A 24 -2.85 -19.92 -67.44
N ALA A 25 -3.14 -18.65 -67.11
CA ALA A 25 -4.53 -18.22 -67.23
C ALA A 25 -4.75 -17.95 -68.74
N SER A 26 -5.56 -18.75 -69.36
CA SER A 26 -6.01 -18.51 -70.73
C SER A 26 -6.51 -17.08 -70.82
N PHE A 27 -5.89 -16.27 -71.68
CA PHE A 27 -6.45 -14.97 -72.05
C PHE A 27 -7.89 -15.21 -72.45
N ALA A 28 -8.84 -14.61 -71.71
CA ALA A 28 -10.22 -14.52 -72.20
C ALA A 28 -10.12 -14.00 -73.64
N SER A 29 -10.75 -14.71 -74.56
CA SER A 29 -10.74 -14.32 -75.94
C SER A 29 -11.22 -12.86 -76.06
N GLU A 30 -10.77 -12.08 -77.02
CA GLU A 30 -11.26 -10.70 -77.25
C GLU A 30 -12.80 -10.58 -77.33
N LYS A 31 -13.49 -11.73 -77.32
CA LYS A 31 -14.93 -11.86 -77.35
C LYS A 31 -15.66 -11.73 -76.02
N ASP A 32 -14.96 -11.96 -74.88
CA ASP A 32 -15.53 -11.87 -73.53
C ASP A 32 -15.01 -10.59 -72.85
N SER A 33 -15.69 -9.48 -72.99
CA SER A 33 -15.22 -8.18 -72.51
C SER A 33 -16.38 -7.21 -72.25
N LEU A 34 -16.04 -6.01 -71.78
CA LEU A 34 -16.99 -4.90 -71.66
C LEU A 34 -17.12 -4.15 -72.97
N LYS A 35 -18.35 -3.88 -73.42
CA LYS A 35 -18.68 -3.05 -74.58
C LYS A 35 -19.58 -1.92 -74.15
N LYS A 36 -19.21 -0.68 -74.57
CA LYS A 36 -20.03 0.51 -74.31
C LYS A 36 -21.05 0.72 -75.43
N GLU A 37 -22.30 0.86 -75.08
CA GLU A 37 -23.38 1.25 -75.97
C GLU A 37 -24.15 2.42 -75.35
N GLY A 38 -24.07 3.59 -75.96
CA GLY A 38 -24.56 4.83 -75.35
C GLY A 38 -23.80 5.20 -74.07
N ASN A 39 -24.52 5.33 -72.99
CA ASN A 39 -23.93 5.62 -71.66
C ASN A 39 -23.75 4.38 -70.80
N THR A 40 -24.11 3.17 -71.33
CA THR A 40 -24.13 1.91 -70.55
C THR A 40 -23.02 1.00 -71.04
N TRP A 41 -22.35 0.31 -70.08
CA TRP A 41 -21.38 -0.73 -70.36
C TRP A 41 -22.00 -2.09 -70.13
N TYR A 42 -21.93 -2.96 -71.14
CA TYR A 42 -22.51 -4.32 -71.11
C TYR A 42 -21.37 -5.35 -71.11
N TYR A 43 -21.57 -6.42 -70.38
CA TYR A 43 -20.77 -7.62 -70.49
C TYR A 43 -21.15 -8.40 -71.75
N MET A 44 -20.13 -8.77 -72.50
CA MET A 44 -20.27 -9.55 -73.75
C MET A 44 -19.64 -10.91 -73.55
N GLN A 45 -20.34 -11.96 -73.83
CA GLN A 45 -19.82 -13.31 -73.91
C GLN A 45 -20.03 -13.83 -75.36
N ASP A 46 -18.93 -14.36 -75.94
CA ASP A 46 -18.93 -14.80 -77.33
C ASP A 46 -19.46 -13.75 -78.38
N GLY A 47 -19.33 -12.46 -78.01
CA GLY A 47 -19.74 -11.32 -78.82
C GLY A 47 -21.23 -10.91 -78.67
N GLU A 48 -22.00 -11.58 -77.80
CA GLU A 48 -23.39 -11.25 -77.48
C GLU A 48 -23.50 -10.72 -76.04
N LYS A 49 -24.56 -9.96 -75.72
CA LYS A 49 -24.79 -9.46 -74.34
C LYS A 49 -25.24 -10.61 -73.47
N ASP A 50 -24.51 -10.86 -72.39
CA ASP A 50 -24.95 -11.83 -71.37
C ASP A 50 -25.54 -11.10 -70.16
N SER A 51 -26.84 -11.03 -70.05
CA SER A 51 -27.55 -10.41 -68.94
C SER A 51 -27.64 -11.33 -67.71
N SER A 52 -27.14 -12.54 -67.78
CA SER A 52 -27.08 -13.43 -66.60
C SER A 52 -25.83 -13.29 -65.78
N TYR A 53 -24.79 -12.65 -66.29
CA TYR A 53 -23.50 -12.54 -65.62
C TYR A 53 -23.55 -11.50 -64.51
N THR A 54 -23.10 -11.92 -63.34
CA THR A 54 -22.82 -11.04 -62.20
C THR A 54 -21.47 -11.42 -61.60
N GLY A 55 -20.50 -10.46 -61.56
CA GLY A 55 -19.17 -10.73 -61.06
C GLY A 55 -18.11 -9.73 -61.59
N LEU A 56 -16.81 -10.08 -61.44
CA LEU A 56 -15.71 -9.28 -61.92
C LEU A 56 -15.36 -9.58 -63.36
N VAL A 57 -15.15 -8.54 -64.13
CA VAL A 57 -14.67 -8.60 -65.52
C VAL A 57 -13.44 -7.73 -65.67
N LYS A 58 -12.39 -8.29 -66.28
CA LYS A 58 -11.20 -7.51 -66.59
C LYS A 58 -11.38 -6.81 -67.95
N TYR A 59 -11.19 -5.50 -67.99
CA TYR A 59 -11.14 -4.72 -69.18
C TYR A 59 -9.89 -3.85 -69.20
N TYR A 60 -9.00 -4.11 -70.14
CA TYR A 60 -7.60 -3.65 -70.11
C TYR A 60 -6.92 -4.04 -68.81
N ASP A 61 -6.35 -3.11 -68.09
CA ASP A 61 -5.61 -3.36 -66.83
C ASP A 61 -6.48 -3.19 -65.58
N THR A 62 -7.80 -3.01 -65.74
CA THR A 62 -8.74 -2.70 -64.66
C THR A 62 -9.82 -3.77 -64.53
N TRP A 63 -10.19 -4.10 -63.32
CA TRP A 63 -11.32 -5.02 -63.02
C TRP A 63 -12.53 -4.22 -62.64
N TYR A 64 -13.65 -4.56 -63.23
CA TYR A 64 -14.94 -3.90 -63.08
C TYR A 64 -15.99 -4.88 -62.56
N TYR A 65 -16.92 -4.41 -61.73
CA TYR A 65 -18.05 -5.18 -61.28
C TYR A 65 -19.27 -5.06 -62.20
N VAL A 66 -19.72 -6.16 -62.63
CA VAL A 66 -20.92 -6.29 -63.51
C VAL A 66 -22.04 -6.94 -62.67
N LYS A 67 -23.26 -6.42 -62.78
CA LYS A 67 -24.48 -6.98 -62.23
C LYS A 67 -25.53 -7.14 -63.33
N ASP A 68 -26.09 -8.36 -63.44
CA ASP A 68 -27.09 -8.67 -64.43
C ASP A 68 -26.69 -8.20 -65.85
N GLY A 69 -25.44 -8.47 -66.22
CA GLY A 69 -24.82 -8.12 -67.49
C GLY A 69 -24.48 -6.64 -67.71
N VAL A 70 -24.68 -5.77 -66.73
CA VAL A 70 -24.41 -4.34 -66.80
C VAL A 70 -23.37 -3.93 -65.78
N LEU A 71 -22.38 -3.10 -66.18
CA LEU A 71 -21.39 -2.55 -65.24
C LEU A 71 -22.12 -1.67 -64.20
N ASP A 72 -21.98 -2.00 -62.92
CA ASP A 72 -22.63 -1.30 -61.85
C ASP A 72 -21.61 -0.37 -61.09
N TRP A 73 -21.62 0.90 -61.46
CA TRP A 73 -20.83 1.94 -60.83
C TRP A 73 -21.22 2.26 -59.42
N SER A 74 -22.39 1.84 -58.96
CA SER A 74 -22.86 2.10 -57.63
C SER A 74 -22.42 1.03 -56.60
N TYR A 75 -21.89 -0.09 -57.12
CA TYR A 75 -21.50 -1.19 -56.24
C TYR A 75 -20.23 -0.88 -55.45
N THR A 76 -20.34 -1.00 -54.14
CA THR A 76 -19.20 -0.95 -53.21
C THR A 76 -19.36 -2.11 -52.24
N GLY A 77 -18.37 -3.00 -52.16
CA GLY A 77 -18.42 -4.16 -51.26
C GLY A 77 -17.59 -5.35 -51.74
N LEU A 78 -17.83 -6.52 -51.14
CA LEU A 78 -17.11 -7.75 -51.48
C LEU A 78 -17.80 -8.50 -52.62
N THR A 79 -17.01 -8.97 -53.56
CA THR A 79 -17.48 -9.89 -54.61
C THR A 79 -16.51 -11.06 -54.75
N LYS A 80 -17.03 -12.23 -55.12
CA LYS A 80 -16.24 -13.47 -55.29
C LYS A 80 -15.88 -13.71 -56.73
N TYR A 81 -14.59 -13.99 -56.99
CA TYR A 81 -14.11 -14.36 -58.31
C TYR A 81 -13.12 -15.53 -58.19
N TYR A 82 -13.37 -16.62 -58.86
CA TYR A 82 -12.60 -17.88 -58.81
C TYR A 82 -12.17 -18.30 -57.39
N GLY A 83 -13.08 -18.26 -56.43
CA GLY A 83 -12.83 -18.71 -55.07
C GLY A 83 -12.30 -17.63 -54.13
N THR A 84 -11.76 -16.53 -54.63
CA THR A 84 -11.18 -15.41 -53.86
C THR A 84 -12.19 -14.25 -53.76
N TRP A 85 -12.23 -13.58 -52.61
CA TRP A 85 -13.05 -12.39 -52.38
C TRP A 85 -12.28 -11.14 -52.58
N TYR A 86 -12.84 -10.22 -53.36
CA TYR A 86 -12.22 -8.94 -53.71
C TYR A 86 -13.08 -7.78 -53.29
N TYR A 87 -12.45 -6.66 -52.94
CA TYR A 87 -13.15 -5.43 -52.57
C TYR A 87 -13.30 -4.52 -53.81
N VAL A 88 -14.51 -4.18 -54.09
CA VAL A 88 -14.91 -3.27 -55.16
C VAL A 88 -15.35 -1.96 -54.51
N GLU A 89 -14.95 -0.83 -55.12
CA GLU A 89 -15.40 0.50 -54.76
C GLU A 89 -15.86 1.26 -56.01
N ASN A 90 -17.09 1.74 -55.99
CA ASN A 90 -17.69 2.45 -57.11
C ASN A 90 -17.53 1.66 -58.43
N GLY A 91 -17.85 0.38 -58.40
CA GLY A 91 -17.82 -0.51 -59.55
C GLY A 91 -16.42 -0.95 -60.03
N ILE A 92 -15.35 -0.54 -59.36
CA ILE A 92 -13.95 -0.83 -59.71
C ILE A 92 -13.29 -1.60 -58.56
N LEU A 93 -12.53 -2.64 -58.88
CA LEU A 93 -11.74 -3.36 -57.87
C LEU A 93 -10.66 -2.45 -57.34
N ASN A 94 -10.67 -2.21 -56.03
CA ASN A 94 -9.71 -1.31 -55.36
C ASN A 94 -8.61 -2.09 -54.66
N TRP A 95 -7.44 -2.23 -55.32
CA TRP A 95 -6.25 -2.89 -54.77
C TRP A 95 -5.57 -2.11 -53.64
N ASN A 96 -5.92 -0.85 -53.47
CA ASN A 96 -5.31 -0.03 -52.39
C ASN A 96 -6.13 -0.07 -51.11
N TYR A 97 -7.30 -0.73 -51.11
CA TYR A 97 -8.13 -0.79 -49.93
C TYR A 97 -7.62 -1.83 -48.94
N SER A 98 -7.38 -1.38 -47.70
CA SER A 98 -7.11 -2.25 -46.55
C SER A 98 -7.91 -1.74 -45.35
N GLY A 99 -8.74 -2.63 -44.77
CA GLY A 99 -9.62 -2.27 -43.66
C GLY A 99 -10.86 -3.17 -43.56
N LEU A 100 -11.81 -2.73 -42.72
CA LEU A 100 -13.06 -3.47 -42.51
C LEU A 100 -14.11 -3.09 -43.57
N THR A 101 -14.77 -4.09 -44.11
CA THR A 101 -15.94 -3.94 -45.00
C THR A 101 -17.07 -4.88 -44.58
N LYS A 102 -18.32 -4.43 -44.75
CA LYS A 102 -19.50 -5.19 -44.35
C LYS A 102 -20.09 -5.93 -45.55
N TYR A 103 -20.38 -7.24 -45.39
CA TYR A 103 -21.04 -8.06 -46.40
C TYR A 103 -22.08 -8.96 -45.73
N TYR A 104 -23.34 -8.86 -46.14
CA TYR A 104 -24.48 -9.57 -45.56
C TYR A 104 -24.55 -9.59 -44.03
N GLY A 105 -24.29 -8.41 -43.39
CA GLY A 105 -24.38 -8.28 -41.93
C GLY A 105 -23.08 -8.55 -41.17
N THR A 106 -22.13 -9.25 -41.78
CA THR A 106 -20.84 -9.61 -41.19
C THR A 106 -19.73 -8.65 -41.66
N TRP A 107 -18.80 -8.30 -40.76
CA TRP A 107 -17.65 -7.48 -41.07
C TRP A 107 -16.43 -8.33 -41.37
N TYR A 108 -15.76 -8.04 -42.45
CA TYR A 108 -14.58 -8.75 -42.95
C TYR A 108 -13.37 -7.82 -43.09
N TYR A 109 -12.18 -8.36 -42.87
CA TYR A 109 -10.93 -7.62 -43.08
C TYR A 109 -10.39 -7.88 -44.48
N VAL A 110 -10.18 -6.79 -45.18
CA VAL A 110 -9.59 -6.74 -46.51
C VAL A 110 -8.17 -6.19 -46.39
N GLU A 111 -7.25 -6.76 -47.14
CA GLU A 111 -5.87 -6.28 -47.28
C GLU A 111 -5.49 -6.23 -48.74
N ASN A 112 -5.06 -5.04 -49.19
CA ASN A 112 -4.71 -4.83 -50.62
C ASN A 112 -5.79 -5.33 -51.56
N GLY A 113 -7.04 -4.96 -51.31
CA GLY A 113 -8.20 -5.30 -52.14
C GLY A 113 -8.70 -6.76 -52.06
N ILE A 114 -8.06 -7.61 -51.26
CA ILE A 114 -8.40 -9.03 -51.11
C ILE A 114 -8.81 -9.30 -49.67
N LEU A 115 -9.88 -10.08 -49.46
CA LEU A 115 -10.27 -10.53 -48.15
C LEU A 115 -9.18 -11.45 -47.58
N ASN A 116 -8.62 -11.07 -46.42
CA ASN A 116 -7.52 -11.80 -45.78
C ASN A 116 -8.06 -12.68 -44.64
N TRP A 117 -8.25 -13.97 -44.90
CA TRP A 117 -8.67 -14.95 -43.92
C TRP A 117 -7.61 -15.31 -42.84
N ASP A 118 -6.37 -15.00 -43.11
CA ASP A 118 -5.28 -15.30 -42.13
C ASP A 118 -5.08 -14.18 -41.11
N TYR A 119 -5.69 -13.03 -41.34
CA TYR A 119 -5.54 -11.89 -40.46
C TYR A 119 -6.22 -12.11 -39.09
N THR A 120 -5.46 -11.99 -38.04
CA THR A 120 -5.96 -11.95 -36.66
C THR A 120 -5.25 -10.83 -35.89
N GLY A 121 -6.01 -9.90 -35.32
CA GLY A 121 -5.46 -8.75 -34.61
C GLY A 121 -6.36 -7.52 -34.62
N LEU A 122 -5.80 -6.38 -34.23
CA LEU A 122 -6.51 -5.09 -34.20
C LEU A 122 -6.47 -4.40 -35.56
N THR A 123 -7.59 -3.90 -35.97
CA THR A 123 -7.71 -3.01 -37.14
C THR A 123 -8.56 -1.78 -36.81
N LYS A 124 -8.20 -0.65 -37.37
CA LYS A 124 -8.93 0.61 -37.17
C LYS A 124 -9.97 0.82 -38.24
N TYR A 125 -11.21 1.16 -37.84
CA TYR A 125 -12.26 1.60 -38.74
C TYR A 125 -12.87 2.89 -38.22
N TYR A 126 -12.74 3.98 -38.96
CA TYR A 126 -12.92 5.34 -38.48
C TYR A 126 -12.06 5.60 -37.23
N ASP A 127 -12.64 6.02 -36.11
CA ASP A 127 -11.93 6.33 -34.87
C ASP A 127 -11.91 5.18 -33.86
N THR A 128 -12.42 4.01 -34.23
CA THR A 128 -12.54 2.86 -33.33
C THR A 128 -11.65 1.71 -33.78
N TRP A 129 -11.04 1.02 -32.82
CA TRP A 129 -10.26 -0.18 -33.05
C TRP A 129 -11.08 -1.42 -32.76
N TYR A 130 -11.05 -2.37 -33.68
CA TYR A 130 -11.81 -3.61 -33.62
C TYR A 130 -10.89 -4.81 -33.68
N TYR A 131 -11.30 -5.89 -33.03
CA TYR A 131 -10.60 -7.16 -33.07
C TYR A 131 -11.15 -8.06 -34.17
N VAL A 132 -10.26 -8.47 -35.02
CA VAL A 132 -10.55 -9.42 -36.13
C VAL A 132 -9.91 -10.76 -35.82
N GLU A 133 -10.59 -11.83 -36.05
CA GLU A 133 -10.09 -13.20 -35.96
C GLU A 133 -10.36 -13.94 -37.26
N LYS A 134 -9.29 -14.45 -37.87
CA LYS A 134 -9.38 -15.18 -39.15
C LYS A 134 -10.20 -14.41 -40.19
N GLY A 135 -9.87 -13.15 -40.37
CA GLY A 135 -10.49 -12.29 -41.37
C GLY A 135 -11.88 -11.78 -41.04
N VAL A 136 -12.47 -12.17 -39.92
CA VAL A 136 -13.82 -11.77 -39.50
C VAL A 136 -13.76 -10.97 -38.20
N LEU A 137 -14.52 -9.89 -38.10
CA LEU A 137 -14.62 -9.13 -36.84
C LEU A 137 -15.33 -10.01 -35.82
N ASN A 138 -14.64 -10.23 -34.66
CA ASN A 138 -15.15 -11.09 -33.60
C ASN A 138 -15.70 -10.22 -32.44
N TRP A 139 -17.01 -10.08 -32.35
CA TRP A 139 -17.72 -9.35 -31.31
C TRP A 139 -17.72 -10.04 -29.94
N ASP A 140 -17.45 -11.35 -29.91
CA ASP A 140 -17.45 -12.12 -28.66
C ASP A 140 -16.07 -12.08 -27.94
N TYR A 141 -15.05 -11.57 -28.60
CA TYR A 141 -13.72 -11.53 -28.04
C TYR A 141 -13.62 -10.48 -26.93
N THR A 142 -13.22 -10.94 -25.75
CA THR A 142 -12.84 -10.09 -24.61
C THR A 142 -11.53 -10.60 -24.03
N GLY A 143 -10.50 -9.74 -23.96
CA GLY A 143 -9.18 -10.12 -23.45
C GLY A 143 -8.05 -9.27 -24.02
N LEU A 144 -6.82 -9.75 -23.81
CA LEU A 144 -5.61 -9.08 -24.32
C LEU A 144 -5.28 -9.51 -25.75
N THR A 145 -4.95 -8.56 -26.58
CA THR A 145 -4.39 -8.78 -27.90
C THR A 145 -3.19 -7.89 -28.16
N LYS A 146 -2.20 -8.42 -28.90
CA LYS A 146 -0.98 -7.68 -29.21
C LYS A 146 -1.13 -6.99 -30.55
N TYR A 147 -0.76 -5.71 -30.61
CA TYR A 147 -0.63 -4.94 -31.85
C TYR A 147 0.73 -4.24 -31.86
N TYR A 148 1.59 -4.59 -32.80
CA TYR A 148 3.03 -4.32 -32.77
C TYR A 148 3.65 -4.80 -31.44
N ASP A 149 4.28 -3.93 -30.68
CA ASP A 149 4.94 -4.29 -29.42
C ASP A 149 4.10 -4.01 -28.17
N THR A 150 2.85 -3.58 -28.34
CA THR A 150 1.97 -3.18 -27.24
C THR A 150 0.80 -4.15 -27.10
N TRP A 151 0.42 -4.47 -25.87
CA TRP A 151 -0.75 -5.26 -25.55
C TRP A 151 -1.93 -4.36 -25.19
N TYR A 152 -3.05 -4.63 -25.79
CA TYR A 152 -4.29 -3.86 -25.61
C TYR A 152 -5.42 -4.73 -25.10
N TYR A 153 -6.31 -4.13 -24.32
CA TYR A 153 -7.51 -4.79 -23.82
C TYR A 153 -8.69 -4.51 -24.74
N VAL A 154 -9.25 -5.59 -25.20
CA VAL A 154 -10.47 -5.62 -26.05
C VAL A 154 -11.63 -6.11 -25.21
N GLU A 155 -12.79 -5.51 -25.36
CA GLU A 155 -14.05 -5.91 -24.75
C GLU A 155 -15.14 -5.95 -25.80
N ASN A 156 -15.79 -7.12 -25.94
CA ASN A 156 -16.82 -7.32 -26.97
C ASN A 156 -16.37 -6.88 -28.37
N GLY A 157 -15.19 -7.31 -28.77
CA GLY A 157 -14.62 -7.03 -30.09
C GLY A 157 -14.09 -5.62 -30.31
N VAL A 158 -14.18 -4.72 -29.32
CA VAL A 158 -13.76 -3.33 -29.41
C VAL A 158 -12.67 -3.03 -28.40
N LEU A 159 -11.64 -2.29 -28.79
CA LEU A 159 -10.59 -1.85 -27.86
C LEU A 159 -11.20 -0.88 -26.83
N ASN A 160 -11.08 -1.24 -25.54
CA ASN A 160 -11.62 -0.44 -24.44
C ASN A 160 -10.55 0.39 -23.73
N TRP A 161 -10.45 1.66 -24.10
CA TRP A 161 -9.52 2.63 -23.49
C TRP A 161 -9.87 3.03 -22.06
N ASN A 162 -11.07 2.74 -21.59
CA ASN A 162 -11.49 3.07 -20.22
C ASN A 162 -11.20 1.96 -19.22
N TYR A 163 -10.82 0.77 -19.69
CA TYR A 163 -10.57 -0.36 -18.81
C TYR A 163 -9.27 -0.16 -18.01
N THR A 164 -9.38 -0.26 -16.69
CA THR A 164 -8.24 -0.31 -15.77
C THR A 164 -8.52 -1.40 -14.74
N GLY A 165 -7.61 -2.38 -14.61
CA GLY A 165 -7.77 -3.49 -13.69
C GLY A 165 -7.05 -4.76 -14.15
N LEU A 166 -7.40 -5.89 -13.51
CA LEU A 166 -6.83 -7.19 -13.84
C LEU A 166 -7.61 -7.87 -14.96
N THR A 167 -6.89 -8.42 -15.91
CA THR A 167 -7.44 -9.31 -16.93
C THR A 167 -6.60 -10.56 -17.06
N LYS A 168 -7.27 -11.69 -17.38
CA LYS A 168 -6.58 -12.97 -17.54
C LYS A 168 -6.25 -13.20 -19.03
N TYR A 169 -5.02 -13.62 -19.30
CA TYR A 169 -4.61 -14.09 -20.63
C TYR A 169 -3.87 -15.43 -20.47
N TYR A 170 -4.43 -16.46 -21.04
CA TYR A 170 -4.10 -17.86 -20.70
C TYR A 170 -4.19 -18.10 -19.19
N ASP A 171 -3.13 -18.55 -18.52
CA ASP A 171 -3.12 -18.85 -17.09
C ASP A 171 -2.56 -17.72 -16.23
N THR A 172 -2.25 -16.57 -16.82
CA THR A 172 -1.62 -15.43 -16.13
C THR A 172 -2.55 -14.23 -16.07
N TRP A 173 -2.55 -13.53 -14.95
CA TRP A 173 -3.27 -12.29 -14.74
C TRP A 173 -2.35 -11.09 -14.95
N TYR A 174 -2.82 -10.13 -15.71
CA TYR A 174 -2.09 -8.93 -16.08
C TYR A 174 -2.84 -7.68 -15.67
N TYR A 175 -2.09 -6.64 -15.34
CA TYR A 175 -2.66 -5.33 -15.02
C TYR A 175 -2.71 -4.44 -16.28
N VAL A 176 -3.90 -4.00 -16.55
CA VAL A 176 -4.20 -3.07 -17.65
C VAL A 176 -4.50 -1.69 -17.07
N GLU A 177 -3.99 -0.66 -17.67
CA GLU A 177 -4.30 0.73 -17.35
C GLU A 177 -4.72 1.48 -18.61
N LYS A 178 -5.94 2.04 -18.59
CA LYS A 178 -6.50 2.76 -19.75
C LYS A 178 -6.37 1.98 -21.06
N GLY A 179 -6.79 0.72 -21.02
CA GLY A 179 -6.81 -0.16 -22.18
C GLY A 179 -5.46 -0.74 -22.62
N ILE A 180 -4.36 -0.41 -21.94
CA ILE A 180 -3.01 -0.86 -22.28
C ILE A 180 -2.43 -1.65 -21.11
N LEU A 181 -1.78 -2.79 -21.38
CA LEU A 181 -1.05 -3.55 -20.38
C LEU A 181 0.12 -2.72 -19.85
N ASN A 182 0.12 -2.46 -18.55
CA ASN A 182 1.14 -1.65 -17.90
C ASN A 182 2.18 -2.53 -17.18
N TRP A 183 3.34 -2.73 -17.83
CA TRP A 183 4.46 -3.51 -17.30
C TRP A 183 5.21 -2.82 -16.15
N ASP A 184 5.05 -1.51 -15.99
CA ASP A 184 5.74 -0.75 -14.94
C ASP A 184 4.94 -0.73 -13.62
N TYR A 185 3.67 -1.14 -13.66
CA TYR A 185 2.83 -1.11 -12.48
C TYR A 185 3.27 -2.16 -11.45
N THR A 186 3.52 -1.70 -10.24
CA THR A 186 3.77 -2.53 -9.06
C THR A 186 2.97 -1.96 -7.89
N GLY A 187 2.13 -2.78 -7.26
CA GLY A 187 1.29 -2.34 -6.15
C GLY A 187 -0.02 -3.12 -6.05
N LEU A 188 -0.96 -2.57 -5.28
CA LEU A 188 -2.26 -3.19 -5.05
C LEU A 188 -3.28 -2.75 -6.10
N THR A 189 -4.06 -3.71 -6.57
CA THR A 189 -5.23 -3.45 -7.42
C THR A 189 -6.41 -4.28 -6.96
N LYS A 190 -7.61 -3.72 -7.07
CA LYS A 190 -8.84 -4.41 -6.67
C LYS A 190 -9.46 -5.12 -7.86
N TYR A 191 -9.84 -6.39 -7.67
CA TYR A 191 -10.62 -7.15 -8.64
C TYR A 191 -11.78 -7.82 -7.90
N TYR A 192 -13.02 -7.46 -8.26
CA TYR A 192 -14.21 -7.70 -7.45
C TYR A 192 -14.01 -7.20 -6.01
N ASP A 193 -14.19 -8.04 -4.99
CA ASP A 193 -14.07 -7.66 -3.58
C ASP A 193 -12.70 -7.94 -2.98
N THR A 194 -11.73 -8.39 -3.78
CA THR A 194 -10.40 -8.79 -3.31
C THR A 194 -9.32 -7.86 -3.85
N TRP A 195 -8.35 -7.56 -2.99
CA TRP A 195 -7.15 -6.81 -3.35
C TRP A 195 -6.01 -7.76 -3.65
N TYR A 196 -5.38 -7.55 -4.80
CA TYR A 196 -4.29 -8.36 -5.32
C TYR A 196 -3.02 -7.52 -5.49
N TYR A 197 -1.89 -8.18 -5.29
CA TYR A 197 -0.59 -7.58 -5.54
C TYR A 197 -0.09 -7.89 -6.94
N VAL A 198 0.27 -6.84 -7.63
CA VAL A 198 0.85 -6.88 -8.97
C VAL A 198 2.33 -6.52 -8.89
N TRP A 199 3.17 -7.27 -9.53
CA TRP A 199 4.59 -7.00 -9.70
C TRP A 199 4.91 -6.86 -11.19
N LYS A 200 5.34 -5.65 -11.60
CA LYS A 200 5.70 -5.38 -13.00
C LYS A 200 4.62 -5.86 -13.98
N GLY A 201 3.41 -5.41 -13.77
CA GLY A 201 2.27 -5.68 -14.63
C GLY A 201 1.65 -7.07 -14.52
N VAL A 202 2.21 -7.97 -13.70
CA VAL A 202 1.73 -9.35 -13.52
C VAL A 202 1.31 -9.58 -12.08
N LEU A 203 0.19 -10.26 -11.87
CA LEU A 203 -0.26 -10.66 -10.53
C LEU A 203 0.73 -11.70 -9.98
N ASP A 204 1.33 -11.38 -8.84
CA ASP A 204 2.32 -12.23 -8.19
C ASP A 204 1.73 -13.04 -7.04
N TRP A 205 1.36 -14.28 -7.33
CA TRP A 205 0.83 -15.22 -6.33
C TRP A 205 1.85 -15.67 -5.29
N SER A 206 3.13 -15.42 -5.51
CA SER A 206 4.19 -15.76 -4.57
C SER A 206 4.51 -14.64 -3.60
N ALA A 207 3.93 -13.46 -3.79
CA ALA A 207 4.24 -12.28 -3.00
C ALA A 207 3.91 -12.47 -1.52
N GLU A 208 4.92 -12.28 -0.68
CA GLU A 208 4.83 -12.08 0.76
C GLU A 208 5.60 -10.81 1.10
N THR A 209 4.88 -9.70 1.31
CA THR A 209 5.52 -8.39 1.40
C THR A 209 4.64 -7.36 2.12
N LEU A 210 5.26 -6.26 2.50
CA LEU A 210 4.56 -5.02 2.79
C LEU A 210 4.60 -4.12 1.55
N THR A 211 3.48 -3.50 1.23
CA THR A 211 3.36 -2.60 0.07
C THR A 211 2.60 -1.33 0.44
N ASP A 212 3.09 -0.20 -0.05
CA ASP A 212 2.40 1.08 0.11
C ASP A 212 1.25 1.22 -0.90
N TYR A 213 0.11 1.73 -0.42
CA TYR A 213 -0.99 2.15 -1.27
C TYR A 213 -1.59 3.44 -0.71
N TYR A 214 -1.37 4.54 -1.41
CA TYR A 214 -1.76 5.89 -0.99
C TYR A 214 -1.29 6.28 0.42
N GLY A 215 -0.04 5.96 0.77
CA GLY A 215 0.56 6.31 2.07
C GLY A 215 0.20 5.38 3.22
N THR A 216 -0.57 4.33 2.96
CA THR A 216 -0.88 3.28 3.93
C THR A 216 -0.16 2.00 3.53
N TRP A 217 0.51 1.36 4.47
CA TRP A 217 1.25 0.12 4.24
C TRP A 217 0.41 -1.10 4.59
N TYR A 218 0.30 -2.01 3.65
CA TYR A 218 -0.53 -3.21 3.75
C TYR A 218 0.31 -4.48 3.67
N TYR A 219 -0.14 -5.52 4.37
CA TYR A 219 0.47 -6.85 4.27
C TYR A 219 -0.20 -7.70 3.20
N VAL A 220 0.65 -8.23 2.33
CA VAL A 220 0.29 -9.17 1.27
C VAL A 220 0.89 -10.53 1.57
N TYR A 221 0.10 -11.58 1.44
CA TYR A 221 0.56 -12.96 1.49
C TYR A 221 -0.14 -13.81 0.43
N GLY A 222 0.65 -14.55 -0.36
CA GLY A 222 0.11 -15.31 -1.49
C GLY A 222 -0.54 -14.42 -2.53
N GLY A 223 0.01 -13.25 -2.81
CA GLY A 223 -0.49 -12.28 -3.77
C GLY A 223 -1.78 -11.56 -3.38
N ILE A 224 -2.30 -11.78 -2.18
CA ILE A 224 -3.58 -11.23 -1.70
C ILE A 224 -3.34 -10.42 -0.43
N LEU A 225 -4.01 -9.27 -0.31
CA LEU A 225 -4.01 -8.46 0.91
C LEU A 225 -4.73 -9.20 2.04
N ARG A 226 -4.09 -9.29 3.21
CA ARG A 226 -4.57 -10.05 4.37
C ARG A 226 -5.08 -9.15 5.48
N TRP A 227 -6.38 -8.90 5.51
CA TRP A 227 -7.05 -8.06 6.51
C TRP A 227 -7.14 -8.66 7.91
N ASP A 228 -6.95 -9.95 8.05
CA ASP A 228 -7.06 -10.71 9.30
C ASP A 228 -5.72 -10.87 10.04
N THR A 229 -4.64 -10.35 9.48
CA THR A 229 -3.30 -10.55 10.02
C THR A 229 -2.99 -9.57 11.14
N ASN A 230 -2.60 -10.12 12.30
CA ASN A 230 -2.11 -9.37 13.46
C ASN A 230 -0.81 -10.03 13.94
N THR A 231 0.34 -9.49 13.53
CA THR A 231 1.66 -10.07 13.83
C THR A 231 2.81 -9.11 13.53
N LEU A 232 4.05 -9.54 13.80
CA LEU A 232 5.25 -8.89 13.28
C LEU A 232 5.58 -9.45 11.90
N ILE A 233 5.78 -8.57 10.93
CA ILE A 233 6.19 -8.93 9.58
C ILE A 233 7.57 -8.33 9.29
N LYS A 234 8.47 -9.17 8.78
CA LYS A 234 9.78 -8.72 8.33
C LYS A 234 9.66 -8.13 6.93
N TYR A 235 10.14 -6.89 6.78
CA TYR A 235 10.25 -6.25 5.48
C TYR A 235 11.59 -5.54 5.38
N CYS A 236 12.38 -5.86 4.37
CA CYS A 236 13.80 -5.47 4.28
C CYS A 236 14.54 -5.86 5.58
N ASP A 237 15.17 -4.91 6.25
CA ASP A 237 15.98 -5.15 7.46
C ASP A 237 15.20 -4.97 8.77
N ASN A 238 13.95 -4.55 8.69
CA ASN A 238 13.12 -4.22 9.84
C ASN A 238 11.96 -5.21 10.03
N TRP A 239 11.40 -5.20 11.24
CA TRP A 239 10.17 -5.89 11.57
C TRP A 239 9.11 -4.86 11.93
N TYR A 240 7.92 -5.02 11.40
CA TYR A 240 6.82 -4.08 11.54
C TYR A 240 5.62 -4.75 12.21
N VAL A 241 4.96 -4.03 13.10
CA VAL A 241 3.67 -4.46 13.65
C VAL A 241 2.60 -4.30 12.58
N VAL A 242 1.95 -5.39 12.26
CA VAL A 242 0.77 -5.41 11.39
C VAL A 242 -0.46 -5.69 12.25
N SER A 243 -1.48 -4.87 12.13
CA SER A 243 -2.76 -4.99 12.81
C SER A 243 -3.89 -4.88 11.79
N GLY A 244 -4.73 -5.94 11.70
CA GLY A 244 -5.77 -5.98 10.68
C GLY A 244 -5.25 -5.84 9.26
N GLY A 245 -4.09 -6.41 8.95
CA GLY A 245 -3.45 -6.34 7.63
C GLY A 245 -2.77 -5.02 7.29
N VAL A 246 -2.76 -4.05 8.21
CA VAL A 246 -2.17 -2.72 8.03
C VAL A 246 -0.99 -2.54 8.98
N VAL A 247 0.09 -1.90 8.52
CA VAL A 247 1.21 -1.55 9.40
C VAL A 247 0.76 -0.49 10.40
N ASP A 248 0.86 -0.80 11.68
CA ASP A 248 0.49 0.11 12.77
C ASP A 248 1.70 0.92 13.25
N PHE A 249 1.98 2.03 12.60
CA PHE A 249 3.04 2.96 13.01
C PHE A 249 2.75 3.71 14.33
N GLY A 250 1.53 3.61 14.85
CA GLY A 250 1.18 4.18 16.16
C GLY A 250 1.53 3.25 17.33
N TYR A 251 1.84 1.98 17.07
CA TYR A 251 2.11 1.02 18.14
C TYR A 251 3.45 1.31 18.82
N ASN A 252 3.42 1.42 20.15
CA ASN A 252 4.60 1.59 21.00
C ASN A 252 4.48 0.68 22.23
N GLY A 253 5.58 0.03 22.60
CA GLY A 253 5.61 -0.82 23.79
C GLY A 253 6.09 -2.23 23.53
N ALA A 254 5.62 -3.16 24.35
CA ALA A 254 5.99 -4.57 24.25
C ALA A 254 5.09 -5.33 23.27
N TYR A 255 5.68 -6.16 22.43
CA TYR A 255 4.97 -7.05 21.51
C TYR A 255 5.49 -8.48 21.61
N VAL A 256 4.57 -9.44 21.81
CA VAL A 256 4.92 -10.87 21.84
C VAL A 256 4.93 -11.43 20.41
N TYR A 257 6.05 -12.04 20.03
CA TYR A 257 6.18 -12.76 18.78
C TYR A 257 6.84 -14.12 19.03
N GLY A 258 6.09 -15.19 18.81
CA GLY A 258 6.52 -16.51 19.25
C GLY A 258 6.73 -16.58 20.76
N ASP A 259 7.90 -16.98 21.19
CA ASP A 259 8.34 -17.04 22.60
C ASP A 259 9.18 -15.80 23.02
N THR A 260 9.19 -14.76 22.21
CA THR A 260 9.94 -13.54 22.48
C THR A 260 9.04 -12.36 22.82
N LEU A 261 9.51 -11.52 23.75
CA LEU A 261 8.93 -10.21 24.05
C LEU A 261 9.85 -9.15 23.43
N ASN A 262 9.29 -8.29 22.60
CA ASN A 262 10.04 -7.36 21.77
C ASN A 262 9.63 -5.93 22.04
N ALA A 263 10.59 -5.02 22.02
CA ALA A 263 10.37 -3.58 22.14
C ALA A 263 10.00 -2.98 20.79
N ILE A 264 8.83 -2.35 20.69
CA ILE A 264 8.35 -1.69 19.49
C ILE A 264 8.31 -0.19 19.71
N ASP A 265 8.80 0.55 18.74
CA ASP A 265 8.82 2.01 18.70
C ASP A 265 8.32 2.49 17.33
N GLY A 266 7.19 3.23 17.32
CA GLY A 266 6.56 3.67 16.08
C GLY A 266 6.22 2.54 15.12
N GLY A 267 5.70 1.41 15.63
CA GLY A 267 5.34 0.24 14.85
C GLY A 267 6.52 -0.62 14.40
N VAL A 268 7.75 -0.27 14.75
CA VAL A 268 8.99 -0.95 14.31
C VAL A 268 9.69 -1.60 15.49
N TRP A 269 10.20 -2.81 15.33
CA TRP A 269 11.00 -3.46 16.36
C TRP A 269 12.30 -2.71 16.60
N ASN A 270 12.43 -2.12 17.82
CA ASN A 270 13.60 -1.38 18.23
C ASN A 270 14.67 -2.32 18.81
N LYS A 271 15.58 -2.80 17.97
CA LYS A 271 16.68 -3.69 18.33
C LYS A 271 17.77 -3.03 19.19
N ASN A 272 17.72 -1.71 19.37
CA ASN A 272 18.70 -0.98 20.20
C ASN A 272 18.20 -0.74 21.63
N TYR A 273 16.94 -1.12 21.92
CA TYR A 273 16.39 -0.91 23.24
C TYR A 273 17.03 -1.82 24.29
N ASN A 274 17.50 -1.22 25.38
CA ASN A 274 17.99 -1.93 26.55
C ASN A 274 17.34 -1.30 27.78
N GLY A 275 16.51 -2.05 28.49
CA GLY A 275 15.82 -1.54 29.66
C GLY A 275 14.53 -2.29 30.00
N PRO A 276 13.84 -1.80 31.03
CA PRO A 276 12.59 -2.42 31.46
C PRO A 276 11.44 -2.07 30.53
N ILE A 277 10.60 -3.03 30.29
CA ILE A 277 9.35 -2.89 29.55
C ILE A 277 8.21 -3.52 30.33
N TYR A 278 7.02 -2.95 30.23
CA TYR A 278 5.84 -3.43 30.91
C TYR A 278 4.97 -4.23 29.93
N TYR A 279 4.57 -5.43 30.32
CA TYR A 279 3.68 -6.27 29.54
C TYR A 279 2.86 -7.17 30.46
N ASP A 280 1.54 -7.23 30.23
CA ASP A 280 0.60 -8.15 30.88
C ASP A 280 0.72 -8.18 32.41
N GLY A 281 0.79 -7.01 33.03
CA GLY A 281 0.87 -6.88 34.49
C GLY A 281 2.24 -7.14 35.11
N ASN A 282 3.25 -7.40 34.30
CA ASN A 282 4.62 -7.67 34.74
C ASN A 282 5.62 -6.67 34.12
N ALA A 283 6.74 -6.51 34.78
CA ALA A 283 7.90 -5.78 34.24
C ALA A 283 8.97 -6.77 33.82
N TYR A 284 9.58 -6.51 32.67
CA TYR A 284 10.66 -7.32 32.09
C TYR A 284 11.83 -6.43 31.73
N THR A 285 13.05 -6.97 31.69
CA THR A 285 14.22 -6.25 31.18
C THR A 285 14.64 -6.85 29.85
N LEU A 286 14.64 -6.04 28.80
CA LEU A 286 15.05 -6.44 27.47
C LEU A 286 16.50 -6.03 27.21
N THR A 287 17.20 -6.80 26.39
CA THR A 287 18.53 -6.50 25.86
C THR A 287 18.47 -6.59 24.33
N ASN A 288 19.00 -5.59 23.64
CA ASN A 288 18.93 -5.49 22.19
C ASN A 288 17.48 -5.66 21.66
N GLY A 289 16.55 -5.03 22.36
CA GLY A 289 15.14 -4.99 21.99
C GLY A 289 14.36 -6.28 22.20
N THR A 290 14.94 -7.33 22.81
CA THR A 290 14.31 -8.65 22.93
C THR A 290 14.55 -9.31 24.27
N LEU A 291 13.58 -10.05 24.75
CA LEU A 291 13.72 -11.05 25.81
C LEU A 291 13.16 -12.40 25.30
N TYR A 292 14.03 -13.40 25.22
CA TYR A 292 13.62 -14.78 24.87
C TYR A 292 12.99 -15.49 26.07
N SER A 293 12.05 -16.36 25.79
CA SER A 293 11.33 -17.13 26.82
C SER A 293 10.81 -16.22 27.96
N TYR A 294 10.23 -15.06 27.59
CA TYR A 294 9.80 -14.01 28.52
C TYR A 294 8.87 -14.55 29.63
N TYR A 295 8.09 -15.56 29.36
CA TYR A 295 7.18 -16.20 30.30
C TYR A 295 7.88 -16.88 31.48
N LEU A 296 9.21 -17.15 31.35
CA LEU A 296 10.01 -17.76 32.40
C LEU A 296 10.71 -16.70 33.28
N HIS A 297 10.72 -15.43 32.87
CA HIS A 297 11.54 -14.37 33.49
C HIS A 297 10.77 -13.09 33.82
N PRO A 298 9.58 -13.14 34.46
CA PRO A 298 8.96 -11.91 34.91
C PRO A 298 9.85 -11.24 35.95
N GLN A 299 10.02 -9.94 35.86
CA GLN A 299 10.64 -9.16 36.93
C GLN A 299 9.76 -9.24 38.18
N ALA A 300 10.37 -9.20 39.34
CA ALA A 300 9.66 -9.35 40.62
C ALA A 300 8.72 -8.15 40.88
N VAL A 301 7.53 -8.23 40.36
CA VAL A 301 6.42 -7.32 40.67
C VAL A 301 5.75 -7.77 41.95
N ASN A 302 5.61 -6.87 42.93
CA ASN A 302 4.87 -7.18 44.16
C ASN A 302 3.38 -7.10 43.90
N HIS A 303 2.78 -8.22 43.51
CA HIS A 303 1.35 -8.34 43.32
C HIS A 303 0.49 -8.23 44.61
N ASN A 304 1.11 -8.14 45.80
CA ASN A 304 0.38 -7.85 47.03
C ASN A 304 0.13 -6.33 47.23
N ALA A 305 0.92 -5.47 46.56
CA ALA A 305 0.67 -4.04 46.60
C ALA A 305 -0.62 -3.68 45.81
N PRO A 306 -1.33 -2.59 46.19
CA PRO A 306 -2.51 -2.13 45.46
C PRO A 306 -2.18 -1.47 44.12
N TYR A 307 -0.98 -0.97 43.95
CA TYR A 307 -0.54 -0.20 42.77
C TYR A 307 0.84 -0.61 42.30
N LEU A 308 1.11 -0.34 41.01
CA LEU A 308 2.43 -0.29 40.41
C LEU A 308 2.67 1.14 39.92
N ILE A 309 3.87 1.67 40.15
CA ILE A 309 4.23 3.04 39.76
C ILE A 309 5.20 2.97 38.58
N ALA A 310 4.81 3.54 37.43
CA ALA A 310 5.64 3.63 36.23
C ALA A 310 6.13 5.07 36.04
N VAL A 311 7.44 5.30 36.11
CA VAL A 311 8.09 6.61 35.95
C VAL A 311 8.67 6.70 34.56
N ASP A 312 8.08 7.52 33.73
CA ASP A 312 8.55 7.87 32.40
C ASP A 312 9.51 9.06 32.47
N ARG A 313 10.82 8.77 32.29
CA ARG A 313 11.86 9.82 32.35
C ARG A 313 11.81 10.75 31.15
N THR A 314 11.47 10.24 29.96
CA THR A 314 11.39 11.03 28.72
C THR A 314 10.35 12.13 28.86
N ASN A 315 9.16 11.76 29.32
CA ASN A 315 8.05 12.68 29.47
C ASN A 315 7.98 13.39 30.81
N ASN A 316 8.85 13.05 31.78
CA ASN A 316 8.77 13.55 33.17
C ASN A 316 7.35 13.40 33.73
N CYS A 317 6.79 12.19 33.60
CA CYS A 317 5.46 11.86 34.02
C CYS A 317 5.45 10.49 34.71
N ILE A 318 4.59 10.34 35.69
CA ILE A 318 4.31 9.06 36.34
C ILE A 318 2.94 8.60 35.96
N THR A 319 2.80 7.31 35.60
CA THR A 319 1.52 6.62 35.53
C THR A 319 1.43 5.62 36.67
N VAL A 320 0.37 5.66 37.43
CA VAL A 320 0.06 4.68 38.46
C VAL A 320 -0.96 3.69 37.90
N TYR A 321 -0.63 2.41 37.97
CA TYR A 321 -1.52 1.34 37.54
C TYR A 321 -2.20 0.67 38.74
N ALA A 322 -3.51 0.53 38.68
CA ALA A 322 -4.32 -0.30 39.55
C ALA A 322 -4.49 -1.71 38.94
N LYS A 323 -4.92 -2.65 39.76
CA LYS A 323 -5.24 -3.99 39.32
C LYS A 323 -6.56 -4.04 38.56
N ASP A 324 -6.61 -4.89 37.53
CA ASP A 324 -7.84 -5.34 36.91
C ASP A 324 -8.51 -6.47 37.71
N ASN A 325 -9.62 -7.00 37.19
CA ASN A 325 -10.36 -8.10 37.79
C ASN A 325 -9.58 -9.43 37.88
N SER A 326 -8.48 -9.56 37.14
CA SER A 326 -7.57 -10.71 37.17
C SER A 326 -6.41 -10.53 38.14
N GLY A 327 -6.30 -9.38 38.80
CA GLY A 327 -5.21 -9.03 39.73
C GLY A 327 -3.95 -8.51 39.04
N LYS A 328 -3.99 -8.23 37.73
CA LYS A 328 -2.87 -7.66 36.96
C LYS A 328 -2.94 -6.14 36.97
N PHE A 329 -1.77 -5.46 37.00
CA PHE A 329 -1.68 -4.00 36.95
C PHE A 329 -1.87 -3.43 35.55
N THR A 330 -3.04 -3.55 34.97
CA THR A 330 -3.36 -3.15 33.59
C THR A 330 -4.21 -1.90 33.50
N VAL A 331 -4.75 -1.40 34.63
CA VAL A 331 -5.66 -0.26 34.66
C VAL A 331 -4.88 1.03 34.99
N PRO A 332 -4.66 1.96 34.05
CA PRO A 332 -4.05 3.26 34.37
C PRO A 332 -5.02 4.07 35.22
N ASP A 333 -4.67 4.27 36.51
CA ASP A 333 -5.54 4.91 37.49
C ASP A 333 -5.33 6.46 37.51
N ARG A 334 -4.07 6.90 37.53
CA ARG A 334 -3.74 8.35 37.56
C ARG A 334 -2.37 8.66 36.99
N ALA A 335 -2.15 9.92 36.63
CA ALA A 335 -0.86 10.45 36.23
C ALA A 335 -0.41 11.55 37.16
N PHE A 336 0.91 11.68 37.37
CA PHE A 336 1.54 12.78 38.11
C PHE A 336 2.60 13.44 37.23
N VAL A 337 2.62 14.77 37.24
CA VAL A 337 3.78 15.50 36.70
C VAL A 337 4.96 15.34 37.64
N CYS A 338 6.12 15.04 37.10
CA CYS A 338 7.34 14.93 37.93
C CYS A 338 8.55 15.65 37.34
N SER A 339 9.64 15.69 38.09
CA SER A 339 10.98 16.04 37.58
C SER A 339 11.94 14.95 37.95
N VAL A 340 12.52 14.30 36.95
CA VAL A 340 13.58 13.31 37.12
C VAL A 340 14.97 13.96 37.17
N GLY A 341 16.02 13.16 37.33
CA GLY A 341 17.41 13.59 37.28
C GLY A 341 17.84 14.10 35.90
N THR A 342 18.64 15.18 35.88
CA THR A 342 19.35 15.57 34.65
C THR A 342 20.31 14.47 34.23
N ASP A 343 20.70 14.45 32.96
CA ASP A 343 21.77 13.60 32.41
C ASP A 343 21.61 12.10 32.76
N GLY A 344 20.35 11.62 32.83
CA GLY A 344 20.08 10.22 33.12
C GLY A 344 20.36 9.78 34.56
N LEU A 345 20.54 10.69 35.50
CA LEU A 345 20.87 10.39 36.90
C LEU A 345 19.77 9.64 37.68
N THR A 346 18.51 9.64 37.19
CA THR A 346 17.47 8.73 37.69
C THR A 346 17.67 7.38 37.02
N PRO A 347 18.01 6.30 37.78
CA PRO A 347 18.34 5.03 37.16
C PRO A 347 17.10 4.38 36.51
N VAL A 348 17.30 3.79 35.34
CA VAL A 348 16.32 2.90 34.70
C VAL A 348 16.33 1.55 35.41
N GLY A 349 15.16 0.91 35.54
CA GLY A 349 15.05 -0.40 36.15
C GLY A 349 13.72 -0.64 36.87
N VAL A 350 13.60 -1.81 37.48
CA VAL A 350 12.47 -2.21 38.31
C VAL A 350 12.91 -2.36 39.75
N PHE A 351 12.24 -1.64 40.65
CA PHE A 351 12.61 -1.51 42.06
C PHE A 351 11.37 -1.73 42.92
N ASN A 352 11.58 -2.07 44.20
CA ASN A 352 10.54 -2.10 45.23
C ASN A 352 10.85 -1.12 46.33
N THR A 353 9.87 -0.32 46.78
CA THR A 353 10.06 0.76 47.74
C THR A 353 10.45 0.22 49.13
N PRO A 354 11.67 0.53 49.68
CA PRO A 354 12.12 -0.08 50.93
C PRO A 354 11.86 0.78 52.17
N ALA A 355 11.64 2.10 52.04
CA ALA A 355 11.50 2.99 53.18
C ALA A 355 10.74 4.28 52.88
N LYS A 356 10.12 4.89 53.90
CA LYS A 356 9.40 6.15 53.84
C LYS A 356 9.85 7.10 54.94
N TYR A 357 9.80 8.40 54.66
CA TYR A 357 10.16 9.45 55.59
C TYR A 357 9.19 10.62 55.46
N ARG A 358 8.62 11.11 56.55
CA ARG A 358 7.74 12.28 56.51
C ARG A 358 8.49 13.51 55.97
N TRP A 359 9.73 13.73 56.48
CA TRP A 359 10.72 14.65 55.97
C TRP A 359 12.05 13.93 55.77
N LYS A 360 12.74 14.26 54.70
CA LYS A 360 14.06 13.71 54.39
C LYS A 360 15.01 14.83 53.97
N GLU A 361 16.17 14.92 54.64
CA GLU A 361 17.26 15.76 54.17
C GLU A 361 17.81 15.21 52.85
N LEU A 362 18.00 16.11 51.91
CA LEU A 362 18.45 15.84 50.55
C LEU A 362 19.81 16.53 50.30
N LYS A 363 20.46 16.19 49.17
CA LYS A 363 21.70 16.83 48.76
C LYS A 363 21.53 18.37 48.67
N GLY A 364 22.45 19.13 49.31
CA GLY A 364 22.43 20.59 49.34
C GLY A 364 21.65 21.20 50.50
N ASN A 365 21.55 20.48 51.63
CA ASN A 365 20.90 20.90 52.88
C ASN A 365 19.46 21.40 52.68
N VAL A 366 18.74 20.75 51.79
CA VAL A 366 17.31 21.00 51.52
C VAL A 366 16.48 19.79 51.94
N HIS A 367 15.16 19.92 52.07
CA HIS A 367 14.31 18.90 52.62
C HIS A 367 13.15 18.57 51.69
N GLY A 368 12.82 17.28 51.56
CA GLY A 368 11.64 16.78 50.84
C GLY A 368 10.59 16.24 51.79
N GLN A 369 9.33 16.60 51.58
CA GLN A 369 8.19 16.03 52.29
C GLN A 369 7.77 14.69 51.66
N TYR A 370 7.13 13.86 52.45
CA TYR A 370 6.51 12.59 52.00
C TYR A 370 7.44 11.77 51.11
N SER A 371 8.67 11.63 51.57
CA SER A 371 9.74 10.97 50.82
C SER A 371 9.57 9.45 50.88
N THR A 372 9.48 8.81 49.72
CA THR A 372 9.45 7.34 49.57
C THR A 372 10.68 6.91 48.80
N ARG A 373 11.51 6.05 49.38
CA ARG A 373 12.73 5.54 48.74
C ARG A 373 12.38 4.61 47.59
N ILE A 374 13.06 4.78 46.48
CA ILE A 374 12.97 3.89 45.32
C ILE A 374 14.13 2.89 45.35
N VAL A 375 15.35 3.40 45.21
CA VAL A 375 16.60 2.62 45.23
C VAL A 375 17.79 3.49 45.70
N GLY A 376 18.70 2.93 46.44
CA GLY A 376 19.89 3.62 46.90
C GLY A 376 19.58 4.98 47.55
N LYS A 377 20.00 6.10 46.92
CA LYS A 377 19.73 7.48 47.36
C LYS A 377 18.58 8.13 46.59
N VAL A 378 17.93 7.44 45.66
CA VAL A 378 16.84 7.95 44.83
C VAL A 378 15.50 7.79 45.56
N LEU A 379 14.72 8.86 45.63
CA LEU A 379 13.45 8.92 46.29
C LEU A 379 12.39 9.60 45.42
N PHE A 380 11.12 9.22 45.61
CA PHE A 380 10.00 10.14 45.39
C PHE A 380 9.97 11.14 46.57
N HIS A 381 9.78 12.40 46.31
CA HIS A 381 9.57 13.42 47.35
C HIS A 381 8.95 14.68 46.74
N SER A 382 8.35 15.53 47.58
CA SER A 382 7.89 16.85 47.16
C SER A 382 9.03 17.66 46.55
N VAL A 383 8.74 18.73 45.80
CA VAL A 383 9.75 19.74 45.48
C VAL A 383 10.47 20.16 46.81
N PRO A 384 11.81 20.42 46.77
CA PRO A 384 12.53 20.73 47.97
C PRO A 384 12.12 22.03 48.69
N TYR A 385 12.24 21.99 50.01
CA TYR A 385 12.11 23.10 50.97
C TYR A 385 13.46 23.46 51.57
N SER A 386 13.67 24.71 51.92
CA SER A 386 14.95 25.11 52.57
C SER A 386 15.06 24.66 54.01
N LYS A 387 13.94 24.35 54.69
CA LYS A 387 13.84 23.80 56.06
C LYS A 387 12.74 22.74 56.12
N GLN A 388 12.63 22.03 57.22
CA GLN A 388 11.49 21.13 57.50
C GLN A 388 10.25 21.93 57.89
N ASP A 389 9.83 22.84 57.02
CA ASP A 389 8.72 23.76 57.23
C ASP A 389 7.97 23.98 55.90
N ASN A 390 6.66 23.78 55.92
CA ASN A 390 5.78 23.82 54.73
C ASN A 390 5.76 25.21 54.05
N SER A 391 6.17 26.28 54.76
CA SER A 391 6.22 27.66 54.25
C SER A 391 7.56 28.05 53.59
N THR A 392 8.49 27.09 53.44
CA THR A 392 9.87 27.36 52.93
C THR A 392 10.14 26.68 51.60
N LEU A 393 9.15 26.52 50.75
CA LEU A 393 9.25 25.91 49.41
C LEU A 393 10.27 26.66 48.54
N LEU A 394 11.09 25.94 47.83
CA LEU A 394 11.96 26.49 46.79
C LEU A 394 11.17 26.64 45.48
N TYR A 395 10.38 27.72 45.38
CA TYR A 395 9.42 27.91 44.26
C TYR A 395 10.08 27.87 42.89
N ARG A 396 11.34 28.29 42.72
CA ARG A 396 12.07 28.18 41.46
C ARG A 396 12.28 26.70 41.04
N SER A 397 12.44 25.79 42.00
CA SER A 397 12.51 24.36 41.78
C SER A 397 11.14 23.78 41.48
N TYR A 398 10.07 24.32 42.12
CA TYR A 398 8.69 23.95 41.84
C TYR A 398 8.33 24.26 40.38
N ASN A 399 8.70 25.44 39.89
CA ASN A 399 8.46 25.87 38.52
C ASN A 399 9.15 25.02 37.44
N LYS A 400 10.08 24.12 37.83
CA LYS A 400 10.73 23.17 36.95
C LYS A 400 9.98 21.82 36.85
N LEU A 401 8.89 21.63 37.60
CA LEU A 401 8.07 20.41 37.45
C LEU A 401 7.65 20.22 35.99
N GLY A 402 7.78 19.01 35.51
CA GLY A 402 7.55 18.59 34.12
C GLY A 402 8.79 18.59 33.22
N SER A 403 9.96 18.87 33.79
CA SER A 403 11.27 18.78 33.11
C SER A 403 12.32 18.13 34.02
N ALA A 404 13.36 17.53 33.45
CA ALA A 404 14.49 16.99 34.21
C ALA A 404 15.20 18.12 34.95
N ALA A 405 15.28 18.03 36.29
CA ALA A 405 15.76 19.12 37.12
C ALA A 405 16.35 18.66 38.48
N SER A 406 16.52 17.37 38.73
CA SER A 406 17.01 16.82 39.97
C SER A 406 18.41 16.21 39.83
N HIS A 407 19.00 15.76 40.94
CA HIS A 407 20.25 15.01 40.98
C HIS A 407 19.98 13.48 41.08
N GLY A 408 18.86 13.01 40.54
CA GLY A 408 18.48 11.60 40.51
C GLY A 408 17.14 11.27 41.16
N CYS A 409 16.70 12.03 42.16
CA CYS A 409 15.39 11.85 42.77
C CYS A 409 14.26 12.23 41.84
N VAL A 410 13.05 11.70 42.06
CA VAL A 410 11.82 12.02 41.35
C VAL A 410 11.02 13.03 42.18
N ARG A 411 11.02 14.30 41.75
CA ARG A 411 10.33 15.42 42.42
C ARG A 411 8.89 15.48 41.96
N LEU A 412 8.01 15.73 42.89
CA LEU A 412 6.54 15.78 42.71
C LEU A 412 5.98 17.05 43.36
N THR A 413 4.71 17.35 43.06
CA THR A 413 3.95 18.25 43.93
C THR A 413 3.81 17.61 45.31
N THR A 414 3.56 18.43 46.33
CA THR A 414 3.39 17.92 47.70
C THR A 414 2.20 16.97 47.81
N ALA A 415 1.07 17.24 47.12
CA ALA A 415 -0.08 16.36 47.11
C ALA A 415 0.23 14.99 46.48
N ASP A 416 0.96 14.99 45.35
CA ASP A 416 1.27 13.73 44.64
C ASP A 416 2.28 12.89 45.43
N ALA A 417 3.29 13.53 46.01
CA ALA A 417 4.25 12.88 46.91
C ALA A 417 3.54 12.27 48.14
N LYS A 418 2.58 13.02 48.73
CA LYS A 418 1.75 12.54 49.84
C LYS A 418 0.90 11.35 49.42
N TRP A 419 0.30 11.41 48.24
CA TRP A 419 -0.53 10.29 47.75
C TRP A 419 0.29 9.00 47.63
N ILE A 420 1.49 9.05 47.02
CA ILE A 420 2.41 7.89 46.96
C ILE A 420 2.78 7.42 48.38
N TYR A 421 3.07 8.35 49.24
CA TYR A 421 3.45 8.06 50.64
C TYR A 421 2.33 7.32 51.39
N ASP A 422 1.10 7.76 51.25
CA ASP A 422 -0.04 7.22 51.99
C ASP A 422 -0.60 5.95 51.34
N CYS A 423 -0.77 5.95 50.00
CA CYS A 423 -1.52 4.91 49.28
C CYS A 423 -0.66 3.76 48.77
N CYS A 424 0.67 3.94 48.65
CA CYS A 424 1.54 2.88 48.14
C CYS A 424 2.41 2.33 49.31
N PRO A 425 2.10 1.14 49.83
CA PRO A 425 2.85 0.54 50.94
C PRO A 425 4.31 0.26 50.61
N LEU A 426 5.13 -0.04 51.60
CA LEU A 426 6.48 -0.54 51.38
C LEU A 426 6.45 -1.80 50.53
N GLY A 427 7.45 -1.95 49.67
CA GLY A 427 7.47 -3.04 48.69
C GLY A 427 6.66 -2.76 47.43
N THR A 428 6.01 -1.58 47.27
CA THR A 428 5.38 -1.19 46.01
C THR A 428 6.40 -1.17 44.88
N THR A 429 6.07 -1.84 43.77
CA THR A 429 6.95 -1.88 42.62
C THR A 429 6.95 -0.55 41.86
N VAL A 430 8.15 -0.09 41.55
CA VAL A 430 8.44 1.12 40.78
C VAL A 430 9.25 0.72 39.55
N MET A 431 8.67 0.92 38.35
CA MET A 431 9.38 0.79 37.09
C MET A 431 9.80 2.17 36.61
N ILE A 432 11.09 2.37 36.32
CA ILE A 432 11.62 3.60 35.75
C ILE A 432 12.17 3.29 34.36
N TYR A 433 11.66 4.00 33.36
CA TYR A 433 11.95 3.71 31.95
C TYR A 433 12.04 4.99 31.10
N ASP A 434 12.57 4.85 29.89
CA ASP A 434 12.49 5.86 28.84
C ASP A 434 11.44 5.41 27.82
N SER A 435 10.45 6.27 27.57
CA SER A 435 9.40 5.99 26.57
C SER A 435 9.79 6.50 25.19
N TRP A 436 9.16 5.94 24.16
CA TRP A 436 9.31 6.34 22.76
C TRP A 436 8.15 7.22 22.24
N GLY A 437 7.12 7.37 23.05
CA GLY A 437 5.90 8.06 22.64
C GLY A 437 5.38 9.01 23.71
N GLY A 438 4.13 9.35 23.59
CA GLY A 438 3.40 10.15 24.58
C GLY A 438 3.14 9.37 25.87
N THR A 439 2.53 10.05 26.83
CA THR A 439 2.13 9.46 28.12
C THR A 439 0.85 8.64 27.97
N VAL A 440 0.71 7.56 28.76
CA VAL A 440 -0.48 6.68 28.78
C VAL A 440 -1.76 7.44 29.16
N LEU A 441 -1.65 8.31 30.16
CA LEU A 441 -2.70 9.27 30.52
C LEU A 441 -2.21 10.68 30.20
N PRO A 442 -3.12 11.65 29.99
CA PRO A 442 -2.72 13.05 29.79
C PRO A 442 -1.79 13.54 30.93
N LYS A 443 -0.61 14.06 30.56
CA LYS A 443 0.35 14.57 31.53
C LYS A 443 -0.22 15.79 32.26
N PRO A 444 -0.33 15.76 33.60
CA PRO A 444 -0.76 16.92 34.35
C PRO A 444 0.24 18.08 34.27
N SER A 445 -0.23 19.29 34.49
CA SER A 445 0.61 20.49 34.58
C SER A 445 0.60 21.06 36.02
N ALA A 446 1.76 21.54 36.48
CA ALA A 446 1.85 22.24 37.72
C ALA A 446 1.65 23.75 37.50
N VAL A 447 0.95 24.42 38.42
CA VAL A 447 0.80 25.87 38.43
C VAL A 447 2.17 26.53 38.53
N LYS A 448 2.41 27.59 37.77
CA LYS A 448 3.67 28.36 37.86
C LYS A 448 3.54 29.44 38.93
N ILE A 449 4.47 29.49 39.87
CA ILE A 449 4.50 30.42 40.98
C ILE A 449 5.30 31.68 40.58
N SER A 450 4.65 32.86 40.64
CA SER A 450 5.32 34.13 40.38
C SER A 450 6.33 34.48 41.49
N ALA A 451 7.42 35.14 41.10
CA ALA A 451 8.41 35.66 42.06
C ALA A 451 7.81 36.75 42.99
N SER A 452 6.80 37.45 42.53
CA SER A 452 6.07 38.48 43.29
C SER A 452 4.93 37.95 44.16
N ASP A 453 4.57 36.64 44.01
CA ASP A 453 3.50 36.07 44.81
C ASP A 453 3.92 35.88 46.27
N GLY A 454 3.19 36.51 47.19
CA GLY A 454 3.44 36.40 48.63
C GLY A 454 3.33 34.98 49.18
N ARG A 455 2.64 34.08 48.46
CA ARG A 455 2.41 32.68 48.82
C ARG A 455 3.53 31.75 48.30
N ARG A 456 4.55 32.26 47.59
CA ARG A 456 5.60 31.50 46.89
C ARG A 456 6.40 30.53 47.75
N GLY A 457 6.37 30.70 49.08
CA GLY A 457 6.97 29.78 50.01
C GLY A 457 6.19 28.49 50.24
N TRP A 458 4.98 28.37 49.69
CA TRP A 458 4.11 27.23 49.87
C TRP A 458 3.91 26.49 48.53
N ASP A 459 3.86 25.17 48.59
CA ASP A 459 3.40 24.38 47.46
C ASP A 459 1.90 24.59 47.29
N PRO A 460 1.40 24.98 46.09
CA PRO A 460 -0.03 25.23 45.85
C PRO A 460 -0.91 24.00 46.16
N THR A 461 -0.32 22.81 46.17
CA THR A 461 -1.04 21.53 46.36
C THR A 461 -0.89 20.98 47.80
N ASP A 462 -0.08 21.63 48.66
CA ASP A 462 0.14 21.14 50.03
C ASP A 462 -1.19 21.07 50.79
N PRO A 463 -1.58 19.90 51.33
CA PRO A 463 -2.84 19.74 52.04
C PRO A 463 -2.89 20.40 53.43
N ASP A 464 -1.81 21.01 53.88
CA ASP A 464 -1.77 21.71 55.18
C ASP A 464 -2.91 22.77 55.26
N PRO A 465 -3.72 22.78 56.33
CA PRO A 465 -4.77 23.79 56.51
C PRO A 465 -4.25 25.25 56.55
N ALA A 466 -2.99 25.47 56.95
CA ALA A 466 -2.35 26.77 56.97
C ALA A 466 -1.91 27.26 55.56
N ASN A 467 -2.01 26.40 54.51
CA ASN A 467 -1.59 26.75 53.15
C ASN A 467 -2.41 27.93 52.58
N PRO A 468 -1.78 29.07 52.26
CA PRO A 468 -2.51 30.24 51.76
C PRO A 468 -3.07 30.09 50.35
N TRP A 469 -2.69 29.05 49.60
CA TRP A 469 -3.28 28.71 48.28
C TRP A 469 -4.64 28.05 48.37
N ARG A 470 -5.05 27.59 49.55
CA ARG A 470 -6.33 26.93 49.80
C ARG A 470 -7.45 27.89 50.26
N ARG A 471 -7.14 29.18 50.36
CA ARG A 471 -8.07 30.21 50.79
C ARG A 471 -8.67 30.97 49.59
#